data_e868b23a0b9a5cce2316790b97bac294
#
_entry.id   e868b23a0b9a5cce2316790b97bac294
#
_cell.length_a   1.000
_cell.length_b   1.000
_cell.length_c   1.000
_cell.angle_alpha   90.00
_cell.angle_beta   90.00
_cell.angle_gamma   90.00
#
_symmetry.space_group_name_H-M   'P 1'
#
loop_
_entity.id
_entity.type
_entity.pdbx_description
1 polymer ?
#
loop_
_entity_poly.entity_id
_entity_poly.type
_entity_poly.pdbx_seq_one_letter_code
_entity_poly.pdbx_strand_id
1 'polypeptide(L)'
;MFTLGTARPILWQYASNVAYADATDDDLLSFDSKLAQVLERFFNLGTWRAMWKRPLLTIYGNTLTLPRGFDTCHGVENSCGYPMPIYSRFHEFVAHGPCFLENTSATSCRYPSIGLIDEAAQTFIAPTGTFTLRAVATEVLTDGLNFNGGFDQDGNELFGSITLDLANGTSETTQQFTILPTITKLVTSDAVSLYSVDTTTSDATLIAVYAPGETVPAYRQYIVNGANDSDVVRAQCKLSFVLPNADTDVIVPSNLGALKLGLMSIQFEDKNDPVQAGLYMGPNYPMDNPGKPYGAIDLLDGEAGELREAEIPMFNVSTQYAAGNIYQVK
;
A
#
# COMPACT_ATOMS: atom_id res chain seq x y z
N MET A 1 19.89 -12.52 -0.26
CA MET A 1 18.76 -12.25 0.67
C MET A 1 18.95 -13.17 1.86
N PHE A 2 18.73 -12.66 3.06
CA PHE A 2 18.80 -13.44 4.28
C PHE A 2 17.38 -13.84 4.72
N THR A 3 17.26 -15.05 5.26
CA THR A 3 16.01 -15.47 5.92
C THR A 3 16.12 -15.22 7.41
N LEU A 4 14.98 -15.22 8.12
CA LEU A 4 14.93 -15.03 9.58
C LEU A 4 15.82 -16.03 10.29
N GLY A 5 15.75 -17.33 9.94
CA GLY A 5 16.56 -18.38 10.53
C GLY A 5 18.07 -18.22 10.32
N THR A 6 18.50 -17.63 9.18
CA THR A 6 19.93 -17.35 8.94
C THR A 6 20.42 -16.06 9.60
N ALA A 7 19.54 -15.07 9.75
CA ALA A 7 19.88 -13.79 10.36
C ALA A 7 19.90 -13.85 11.89
N ARG A 8 19.03 -14.63 12.51
CA ARG A 8 18.90 -14.76 13.97
C ARG A 8 20.23 -15.06 14.69
N PRO A 9 20.97 -16.11 14.36
CA PRO A 9 22.24 -16.39 15.05
C PRO A 9 23.30 -15.31 14.82
N ILE A 10 23.29 -14.64 13.67
CA ILE A 10 24.27 -13.59 13.33
C ILE A 10 23.95 -12.30 14.10
N LEU A 11 22.69 -11.94 14.22
CA LEU A 11 22.24 -10.69 14.82
C LEU A 11 22.00 -10.79 16.33
N TRP A 12 21.88 -12.00 16.87
CA TRP A 12 21.55 -12.28 18.26
C TRP A 12 22.41 -11.50 19.27
N GLN A 13 23.72 -11.50 19.08
CA GLN A 13 24.67 -10.82 19.95
C GLN A 13 24.47 -9.30 20.06
N TYR A 14 23.69 -8.70 19.15
CA TYR A 14 23.40 -7.27 19.13
C TYR A 14 22.06 -6.91 19.76
N ALA A 15 21.29 -7.90 20.17
CA ALA A 15 19.97 -7.71 20.78
C ALA A 15 19.83 -8.45 22.13
N SER A 16 20.70 -9.42 22.42
CA SER A 16 20.66 -10.24 23.63
C SER A 16 22.04 -10.31 24.31
N ASN A 17 22.04 -10.43 25.63
CA ASN A 17 23.21 -10.68 26.44
C ASN A 17 23.43 -12.18 26.74
N VAL A 18 22.51 -13.05 26.30
CA VAL A 18 22.59 -14.51 26.48
C VAL A 18 23.21 -15.13 25.23
N ALA A 19 23.95 -16.21 25.34
CA ALA A 19 24.43 -16.92 24.15
C ALA A 19 23.28 -17.55 23.38
N TYR A 20 23.33 -17.52 22.06
CA TYR A 20 22.24 -18.04 21.21
C TYR A 20 21.92 -19.52 21.48
N ALA A 21 22.93 -20.31 21.81
CA ALA A 21 22.77 -21.73 22.15
C ALA A 21 22.00 -21.98 23.47
N ASP A 22 21.97 -20.98 24.35
CA ASP A 22 21.34 -21.04 25.68
C ASP A 22 20.01 -20.24 25.71
N ALA A 23 19.56 -19.76 24.54
CA ALA A 23 18.36 -18.94 24.42
C ALA A 23 17.10 -19.76 24.74
N THR A 24 16.23 -19.18 25.54
CA THR A 24 14.88 -19.72 25.79
C THR A 24 13.88 -19.25 24.73
N ASP A 25 12.69 -19.86 24.67
CA ASP A 25 11.64 -19.41 23.75
C ASP A 25 11.22 -17.94 24.02
N ASP A 26 11.23 -17.49 25.27
CA ASP A 26 10.95 -16.10 25.65
C ASP A 26 12.03 -15.15 25.14
N ASP A 27 13.31 -15.56 25.17
CA ASP A 27 14.41 -14.78 24.63
C ASP A 27 14.28 -14.66 23.10
N LEU A 28 13.88 -15.73 22.40
CA LEU A 28 13.65 -15.73 20.97
C LEU A 28 12.50 -14.77 20.59
N LEU A 29 11.38 -14.82 21.33
CA LEU A 29 10.25 -13.92 21.14
C LEU A 29 10.66 -12.44 21.36
N SER A 30 11.46 -12.18 22.41
CA SER A 30 11.98 -10.84 22.68
C SER A 30 12.88 -10.34 21.54
N PHE A 31 13.75 -11.20 21.02
CA PHE A 31 14.61 -10.87 19.88
C PHE A 31 13.77 -10.56 18.63
N ASP A 32 12.82 -11.43 18.30
CA ASP A 32 11.96 -11.27 17.13
C ASP A 32 11.12 -9.99 17.22
N SER A 33 10.65 -9.64 18.41
CA SER A 33 9.94 -8.37 18.64
C SER A 33 10.84 -7.15 18.38
N LYS A 34 12.10 -7.18 18.81
CA LYS A 34 13.07 -6.10 18.54
C LYS A 34 13.42 -6.02 17.07
N LEU A 35 13.63 -7.16 16.42
CA LEU A 35 13.90 -7.22 14.99
C LEU A 35 12.70 -6.69 14.18
N ALA A 36 11.48 -7.02 14.59
CA ALA A 36 10.24 -6.51 14.00
C ALA A 36 10.20 -4.98 14.06
N GLN A 37 10.48 -4.39 15.22
CA GLN A 37 10.51 -2.94 15.40
C GLN A 37 11.54 -2.26 14.48
N VAL A 38 12.73 -2.85 14.34
CA VAL A 38 13.77 -2.34 13.43
C VAL A 38 13.29 -2.38 11.98
N LEU A 39 12.73 -3.52 11.55
CA LEU A 39 12.25 -3.71 10.18
C LEU A 39 11.10 -2.76 9.84
N GLU A 40 10.15 -2.60 10.76
CA GLU A 40 9.03 -1.66 10.60
C GLU A 40 9.53 -0.22 10.48
N ARG A 41 10.49 0.19 11.32
CA ARG A 41 11.11 1.53 11.23
C ARG A 41 11.79 1.73 9.88
N PHE A 42 12.58 0.77 9.42
CA PHE A 42 13.20 0.86 8.10
C PHE A 42 12.16 0.97 6.98
N PHE A 43 11.09 0.20 7.08
CA PHE A 43 10.00 0.25 6.11
C PHE A 43 9.34 1.63 6.05
N ASN A 44 9.15 2.26 7.22
CA ASN A 44 8.51 3.58 7.32
C ASN A 44 9.45 4.73 6.91
N LEU A 45 10.76 4.57 7.12
CA LEU A 45 11.74 5.63 6.86
C LEU A 45 12.15 5.76 5.39
N GLY A 46 11.97 4.73 4.59
CA GLY A 46 12.41 4.81 3.21
C GLY A 46 11.92 3.70 2.29
N THR A 47 12.50 3.71 1.10
CA THR A 47 12.23 2.74 0.05
C THR A 47 13.55 2.12 -0.40
N TRP A 48 13.76 0.88 0.00
CA TRP A 48 15.01 0.16 -0.22
C TRP A 48 14.88 -0.79 -1.41
N ARG A 49 16.00 -1.19 -1.99
CA ARG A 49 16.07 -1.98 -3.22
C ARG A 49 15.13 -3.20 -3.27
N ALA A 50 15.04 -3.96 -2.18
CA ALA A 50 14.25 -5.18 -2.13
C ALA A 50 12.73 -4.94 -1.92
N MET A 51 12.31 -3.70 -1.67
CA MET A 51 10.91 -3.32 -1.43
C MET A 51 10.14 -3.00 -2.71
N TRP A 52 10.81 -2.94 -3.85
CA TRP A 52 10.21 -2.56 -5.12
C TRP A 52 9.70 -3.74 -5.94
N LYS A 53 8.51 -3.60 -6.48
CA LYS A 53 7.95 -4.47 -7.52
C LYS A 53 7.34 -3.63 -8.63
N ARG A 54 7.28 -4.23 -9.81
CA ARG A 54 6.72 -3.60 -11.01
C ARG A 54 5.58 -4.44 -11.57
N PRO A 55 4.40 -4.44 -10.89
CA PRO A 55 3.22 -5.14 -11.39
C PRO A 55 2.67 -4.46 -12.65
N LEU A 56 1.98 -5.27 -13.46
CA LEU A 56 1.05 -4.78 -14.46
C LEU A 56 -0.32 -4.68 -13.78
N LEU A 57 -0.95 -3.52 -13.87
CA LEU A 57 -2.24 -3.23 -13.27
C LEU A 57 -3.20 -2.76 -14.35
N THR A 58 -4.48 -3.06 -14.18
CA THR A 58 -5.54 -2.64 -15.11
C THR A 58 -6.34 -1.51 -14.50
N ILE A 59 -6.66 -0.51 -15.31
CA ILE A 59 -7.52 0.61 -14.93
C ILE A 59 -8.98 0.18 -15.10
N TYR A 60 -9.80 0.37 -14.08
CA TYR A 60 -11.24 0.11 -14.11
C TYR A 60 -12.00 1.33 -13.60
N GLY A 61 -12.98 1.80 -14.37
CA GLY A 61 -13.84 2.91 -13.97
C GLY A 61 -13.06 4.19 -13.59
N ASN A 62 -11.99 4.52 -14.36
CA ASN A 62 -11.07 5.60 -14.06
C ASN A 62 -10.32 5.45 -12.74
N THR A 63 -10.17 4.23 -12.22
CA THR A 63 -9.43 3.95 -11.00
C THR A 63 -8.37 2.87 -11.20
N LEU A 64 -7.28 3.01 -10.47
CA LEU A 64 -6.18 2.06 -10.41
C LEU A 64 -6.04 1.59 -8.97
N THR A 65 -6.45 0.37 -8.69
CA THR A 65 -6.39 -0.18 -7.32
C THR A 65 -5.14 -0.99 -7.12
N LEU A 66 -4.42 -0.74 -6.02
CA LEU A 66 -3.26 -1.54 -5.64
C LEU A 66 -3.70 -2.84 -5.00
N PRO A 67 -3.13 -4.00 -5.41
CA PRO A 67 -3.24 -5.23 -4.65
C PRO A 67 -2.70 -5.03 -3.23
N ARG A 68 -3.29 -5.71 -2.24
CA ARG A 68 -2.96 -5.56 -0.80
C ARG A 68 -1.51 -5.85 -0.43
N GLY A 69 -0.77 -6.54 -1.28
CA GLY A 69 0.67 -6.74 -1.10
C GLY A 69 1.53 -5.50 -1.36
N PHE A 70 0.91 -4.37 -1.76
CA PHE A 70 1.59 -3.11 -2.03
C PHE A 70 1.11 -2.00 -1.09
N ASP A 71 2.07 -1.24 -0.59
CA ASP A 71 1.82 -0.08 0.28
C ASP A 71 1.55 1.18 -0.55
N THR A 72 2.47 1.55 -1.44
CA THR A 72 2.38 2.77 -2.24
C THR A 72 2.81 2.54 -3.68
N CYS A 73 2.26 3.36 -4.59
CA CYS A 73 2.74 3.48 -5.96
C CYS A 73 3.58 4.76 -6.09
N HIS A 74 4.79 4.64 -6.59
CA HIS A 74 5.72 5.77 -6.77
C HIS A 74 5.83 6.24 -8.21
N GLY A 75 5.45 5.42 -9.16
CA GLY A 75 5.44 5.77 -10.56
C GLY A 75 4.55 4.83 -11.36
N VAL A 76 3.95 5.37 -12.40
CA VAL A 76 3.12 4.61 -13.34
C VAL A 76 3.51 5.00 -14.75
N GLU A 77 3.55 4.01 -15.62
CA GLU A 77 3.85 4.14 -17.04
C GLU A 77 2.68 3.53 -17.82
N ASN A 78 2.16 4.25 -18.79
CA ASN A 78 1.10 3.73 -19.65
C ASN A 78 1.63 2.66 -20.62
N SER A 79 0.74 2.03 -21.38
CA SER A 79 1.07 1.00 -22.38
C SER A 79 2.02 1.46 -23.48
N CYS A 80 2.13 2.77 -23.71
CA CYS A 80 3.03 3.37 -24.69
C CYS A 80 4.39 3.78 -24.12
N GLY A 81 4.65 3.54 -22.81
CA GLY A 81 5.90 3.89 -22.15
C GLY A 81 5.98 5.35 -21.68
N TYR A 82 4.86 6.08 -21.66
CA TYR A 82 4.84 7.44 -21.14
C TYR A 82 4.56 7.44 -19.63
N PRO A 83 5.33 8.20 -18.84
CA PRO A 83 5.10 8.32 -17.42
C PRO A 83 3.79 9.06 -17.13
N MET A 84 3.07 8.56 -16.14
CA MET A 84 1.84 9.13 -15.62
C MET A 84 2.16 9.76 -14.25
N PRO A 85 2.11 11.09 -14.10
CA PRO A 85 2.46 11.75 -12.85
C PRO A 85 1.44 11.42 -11.74
N ILE A 86 1.96 11.20 -10.53
CA ILE A 86 1.15 11.03 -9.33
C ILE A 86 1.14 12.37 -8.59
N TYR A 87 -0.03 12.93 -8.38
CA TYR A 87 -0.22 14.19 -7.70
C TYR A 87 -0.47 13.97 -6.21
N SER A 88 0.22 14.72 -5.37
CA SER A 88 0.01 14.69 -3.92
C SER A 88 -1.09 15.65 -3.46
N ARG A 89 -1.52 16.58 -4.34
CA ARG A 89 -2.50 17.60 -4.03
C ARG A 89 -3.67 17.57 -5.01
N PHE A 90 -4.87 17.55 -4.47
CA PHE A 90 -6.09 17.51 -5.28
C PHE A 90 -6.20 18.70 -6.27
N HIS A 91 -5.82 19.89 -5.85
CA HIS A 91 -5.88 21.06 -6.74
C HIS A 91 -4.93 20.97 -7.94
N GLU A 92 -3.75 20.40 -7.75
CA GLU A 92 -2.79 20.14 -8.84
C GLU A 92 -3.37 19.09 -9.80
N PHE A 93 -3.95 18.02 -9.27
CA PHE A 93 -4.61 16.99 -10.04
C PHE A 93 -5.76 17.56 -10.89
N VAL A 94 -6.64 18.36 -10.30
CA VAL A 94 -7.76 18.99 -11.00
C VAL A 94 -7.28 20.01 -12.04
N ALA A 95 -6.26 20.79 -11.72
CA ALA A 95 -5.71 21.79 -12.65
C ALA A 95 -5.07 21.17 -13.91
N HIS A 96 -4.54 19.96 -13.78
CA HIS A 96 -3.88 19.23 -14.87
C HIS A 96 -4.76 18.13 -15.46
N GLY A 97 -5.90 17.82 -14.83
CA GLY A 97 -6.85 16.80 -15.29
C GLY A 97 -7.65 17.21 -16.52
N PRO A 98 -8.27 16.26 -17.22
CA PRO A 98 -9.27 16.56 -18.23
C PRO A 98 -10.42 17.36 -17.58
N CYS A 99 -10.96 18.31 -18.33
CA CYS A 99 -12.07 19.13 -17.85
C CYS A 99 -13.22 18.23 -17.36
N PHE A 100 -13.46 18.20 -16.07
CA PHE A 100 -14.57 17.46 -15.45
C PHE A 100 -15.97 18.05 -15.74
N LEU A 101 -16.05 19.05 -16.60
CA LEU A 101 -17.34 19.61 -16.98
C LEU A 101 -18.06 18.63 -17.90
N GLU A 102 -19.06 17.99 -17.33
CA GLU A 102 -20.08 17.28 -18.06
C GLU A 102 -20.50 18.08 -19.29
N ASN A 103 -20.53 17.43 -20.46
CA ASN A 103 -21.05 17.94 -21.73
C ASN A 103 -20.24 18.99 -22.52
N THR A 104 -18.99 19.19 -22.29
CA THR A 104 -18.20 19.87 -23.32
C THR A 104 -17.52 18.83 -24.22
N SER A 105 -17.89 18.87 -25.50
CA SER A 105 -17.26 18.06 -26.54
C SER A 105 -15.73 18.11 -26.39
N ALA A 106 -15.08 16.96 -26.50
CA ALA A 106 -13.65 16.71 -26.29
C ALA A 106 -12.65 17.64 -27.04
N THR A 107 -13.16 18.62 -27.76
CA THR A 107 -12.39 19.59 -28.54
C THR A 107 -11.88 20.80 -27.74
N SER A 108 -12.33 21.01 -26.49
CA SER A 108 -11.89 22.18 -25.70
C SER A 108 -10.74 21.92 -24.74
N CYS A 109 -10.42 20.69 -24.41
CA CYS A 109 -9.26 20.33 -23.58
C CYS A 109 -8.05 20.09 -24.48
N ARG A 110 -7.18 21.06 -24.60
CA ARG A 110 -6.05 21.02 -25.55
C ARG A 110 -5.02 19.93 -25.27
N TYR A 111 -4.93 19.39 -24.05
CA TYR A 111 -4.04 18.30 -23.68
C TYR A 111 -4.67 17.54 -22.50
N PRO A 112 -5.21 16.33 -22.70
CA PRO A 112 -5.56 15.47 -21.58
C PRO A 112 -4.26 15.10 -20.85
N SER A 113 -4.02 15.71 -19.71
CA SER A 113 -2.93 15.29 -18.85
C SER A 113 -3.38 14.03 -18.12
N ILE A 114 -2.73 12.93 -18.42
CA ILE A 114 -2.88 11.70 -17.66
C ILE A 114 -2.24 11.91 -16.30
N GLY A 115 -2.97 11.64 -15.24
CA GLY A 115 -2.45 11.82 -13.88
C GLY A 115 -3.22 10.98 -12.87
N LEU A 116 -2.61 10.76 -11.71
CA LEU A 116 -3.18 9.96 -10.63
C LEU A 116 -3.19 10.73 -9.32
N ILE A 117 -4.22 10.52 -8.52
CA ILE A 117 -4.28 10.97 -7.13
C ILE A 117 -4.70 9.82 -6.22
N ASP A 118 -4.04 9.73 -5.05
CA ASP A 118 -4.25 8.69 -4.04
C ASP A 118 -5.56 8.87 -3.29
N GLU A 119 -6.28 7.76 -3.09
CA GLU A 119 -7.54 7.72 -2.37
C GLU A 119 -7.68 6.38 -1.65
N ALA A 120 -8.46 6.33 -0.58
CA ALA A 120 -8.85 5.09 0.10
C ALA A 120 -10.21 4.63 -0.38
N ALA A 121 -10.32 3.38 -0.83
CA ALA A 121 -11.57 2.77 -1.28
C ALA A 121 -11.88 1.49 -0.50
N GLN A 122 -13.16 1.17 -0.36
CA GLN A 122 -13.59 -0.06 0.32
C GLN A 122 -13.67 -1.27 -0.63
N THR A 123 -13.63 -1.01 -1.94
CA THR A 123 -13.67 -2.02 -2.99
C THR A 123 -12.56 -1.76 -4.01
N PHE A 124 -12.10 -2.79 -4.70
CA PHE A 124 -11.09 -2.64 -5.76
C PHE A 124 -11.70 -2.35 -7.14
N ILE A 125 -13.01 -2.54 -7.29
CA ILE A 125 -13.82 -2.12 -8.45
C ILE A 125 -15.05 -1.40 -7.90
N ALA A 126 -15.30 -0.19 -8.40
CA ALA A 126 -16.55 0.51 -8.10
C ALA A 126 -17.69 -0.14 -8.87
N PRO A 127 -18.76 -0.60 -8.20
CA PRO A 127 -19.94 -1.10 -8.92
C PRO A 127 -20.62 0.03 -9.69
N THR A 128 -21.19 -0.30 -10.84
CA THR A 128 -21.89 0.64 -11.70
C THR A 128 -23.34 0.21 -11.91
N GLY A 129 -24.23 1.17 -12.17
CA GLY A 129 -25.65 0.91 -12.34
C GLY A 129 -26.37 0.61 -11.03
N THR A 130 -27.49 -0.13 -11.11
CA THR A 130 -28.25 -0.56 -9.94
C THR A 130 -27.87 -2.00 -9.58
N PHE A 131 -27.44 -2.22 -8.34
CA PHE A 131 -26.90 -3.52 -7.89
C PHE A 131 -27.39 -3.89 -6.50
N THR A 132 -27.38 -5.20 -6.21
CA THR A 132 -27.41 -5.74 -4.84
C THR A 132 -26.02 -6.16 -4.42
N LEU A 133 -25.79 -6.35 -3.11
CA LEU A 133 -24.52 -6.80 -2.54
C LEU A 133 -24.65 -8.23 -2.03
N ARG A 134 -23.81 -9.12 -2.54
CA ARG A 134 -23.70 -10.52 -2.11
C ARG A 134 -22.37 -10.75 -1.43
N ALA A 135 -22.42 -11.21 -0.19
CA ALA A 135 -21.23 -11.65 0.55
C ALA A 135 -21.14 -13.18 0.55
N VAL A 136 -19.92 -13.68 0.38
CA VAL A 136 -19.60 -15.12 0.40
C VAL A 136 -18.43 -15.35 1.34
N ALA A 137 -18.57 -16.28 2.28
CA ALA A 137 -17.51 -16.77 3.13
C ALA A 137 -17.33 -18.28 2.94
N THR A 138 -16.13 -18.78 3.14
CA THR A 138 -15.82 -20.21 2.99
C THR A 138 -16.33 -21.03 4.18
N GLU A 139 -16.36 -20.40 5.36
CA GLU A 139 -16.90 -21.00 6.58
C GLU A 139 -18.19 -20.29 7.02
N VAL A 140 -18.99 -21.01 7.81
CA VAL A 140 -20.19 -20.46 8.44
C VAL A 140 -19.78 -19.44 9.48
N LEU A 141 -20.15 -18.18 9.26
CA LEU A 141 -19.86 -17.07 10.16
C LEU A 141 -21.14 -16.65 10.87
N THR A 142 -21.07 -16.52 12.19
CA THR A 142 -22.21 -16.04 13.01
C THR A 142 -22.44 -14.54 12.85
N ASP A 143 -21.44 -13.82 12.33
CA ASP A 143 -21.47 -12.38 12.16
C ASP A 143 -21.22 -12.04 10.69
N GLY A 144 -21.86 -10.97 10.22
CA GLY A 144 -21.87 -10.61 8.83
C GLY A 144 -21.14 -9.33 8.51
N LEU A 145 -21.44 -8.84 7.31
CA LEU A 145 -21.07 -7.51 6.85
C LEU A 145 -22.19 -6.52 7.21
N ASN A 146 -21.79 -5.35 7.69
CA ASN A 146 -22.71 -4.24 7.92
C ASN A 146 -22.53 -3.17 6.86
N PHE A 147 -23.63 -2.72 6.29
CA PHE A 147 -23.68 -1.66 5.29
C PHE A 147 -24.42 -0.46 5.88
N ASN A 148 -23.80 0.71 5.87
CA ASN A 148 -24.34 1.93 6.42
C ASN A 148 -24.41 3.02 5.35
N GLY A 149 -25.55 3.66 5.19
CA GLY A 149 -25.77 4.70 4.18
C GLY A 149 -25.90 4.11 2.77
N GLY A 150 -25.48 4.90 1.78
CA GLY A 150 -25.66 4.58 0.37
C GLY A 150 -26.94 5.21 -0.20
N PHE A 151 -27.21 4.98 -1.48
CA PHE A 151 -28.40 5.48 -2.16
C PHE A 151 -29.12 4.34 -2.86
N ASP A 152 -30.44 4.37 -2.81
CA ASP A 152 -31.29 3.41 -3.50
C ASP A 152 -31.40 3.71 -5.02
N GLN A 153 -32.17 2.88 -5.72
CA GLN A 153 -32.41 3.05 -7.15
C GLN A 153 -33.16 4.36 -7.51
N ASP A 154 -33.86 4.94 -6.56
CA ASP A 154 -34.62 6.18 -6.72
C ASP A 154 -33.83 7.42 -6.31
N GLY A 155 -32.56 7.21 -5.86
CA GLY A 155 -31.66 8.26 -5.41
C GLY A 155 -31.94 8.76 -3.99
N ASN A 156 -32.71 8.01 -3.18
CA ASN A 156 -32.94 8.35 -1.79
C ASN A 156 -31.80 7.81 -0.93
N GLU A 157 -31.35 8.61 0.03
CA GLU A 157 -30.36 8.17 1.01
C GLU A 157 -30.94 7.08 1.92
N LEU A 158 -30.20 5.99 2.06
CA LEU A 158 -30.56 4.87 2.92
C LEU A 158 -30.13 5.15 4.35
N PHE A 159 -31.09 5.34 5.21
CA PHE A 159 -30.84 5.55 6.66
C PHE A 159 -30.93 4.22 7.40
N GLY A 160 -29.88 3.89 8.13
CA GLY A 160 -29.80 2.69 8.94
C GLY A 160 -28.72 1.72 8.44
N SER A 161 -28.56 0.64 9.20
CA SER A 161 -27.59 -0.41 8.87
C SER A 161 -28.31 -1.64 8.33
N ILE A 162 -27.77 -2.20 7.24
CA ILE A 162 -28.16 -3.49 6.71
C ILE A 162 -27.07 -4.49 7.12
N THR A 163 -27.45 -5.55 7.81
CA THR A 163 -26.51 -6.62 8.19
C THR A 163 -26.78 -7.83 7.30
N LEU A 164 -25.72 -8.31 6.63
CA LEU A 164 -25.75 -9.61 5.96
C LEU A 164 -25.22 -10.68 6.93
N ASP A 165 -26.09 -11.60 7.31
CA ASP A 165 -25.73 -12.76 8.10
C ASP A 165 -25.13 -13.85 7.18
N LEU A 166 -23.94 -14.30 7.49
CA LEU A 166 -23.19 -15.32 6.75
C LEU A 166 -23.30 -16.71 7.38
N ALA A 167 -24.31 -16.95 8.23
CA ALA A 167 -24.55 -18.26 8.87
C ALA A 167 -24.70 -19.43 7.88
N ASN A 168 -25.03 -19.14 6.62
CA ASN A 168 -25.09 -20.12 5.55
C ASN A 168 -23.95 -20.00 4.53
N GLY A 169 -22.88 -19.26 4.86
CA GLY A 169 -21.75 -19.03 3.98
C GLY A 169 -22.00 -18.03 2.86
N THR A 170 -23.25 -17.74 2.51
CA THR A 170 -23.62 -16.78 1.46
C THR A 170 -24.86 -16.03 1.87
N SER A 171 -24.83 -14.70 1.71
CA SER A 171 -25.99 -13.82 1.94
C SER A 171 -26.01 -12.69 0.93
N GLU A 172 -27.20 -12.20 0.57
CA GLU A 172 -27.40 -11.14 -0.39
C GLU A 172 -28.38 -10.10 0.16
N THR A 173 -28.14 -8.81 -0.11
CA THR A 173 -29.07 -7.76 0.28
C THR A 173 -30.34 -7.82 -0.56
N THR A 174 -31.47 -7.60 0.07
CA THR A 174 -32.75 -7.33 -0.66
C THR A 174 -32.81 -5.91 -1.17
N GLN A 175 -32.01 -5.03 -0.58
CA GLN A 175 -31.89 -3.63 -0.93
C GLN A 175 -31.04 -3.48 -2.18
N GLN A 176 -31.51 -2.62 -3.09
CA GLN A 176 -30.77 -2.22 -4.30
C GLN A 176 -30.04 -0.89 -4.04
N PHE A 177 -28.85 -0.76 -4.60
CA PHE A 177 -27.99 0.41 -4.43
C PHE A 177 -27.62 0.99 -5.80
N THR A 178 -27.42 2.28 -5.85
CA THR A 178 -26.76 2.99 -6.97
C THR A 178 -25.40 3.55 -6.56
N ILE A 179 -25.21 3.77 -5.26
CA ILE A 179 -23.92 4.18 -4.67
C ILE A 179 -23.58 3.22 -3.54
N LEU A 180 -22.32 2.80 -3.50
CA LEU A 180 -21.83 1.84 -2.52
C LEU A 180 -22.00 2.40 -1.10
N PRO A 181 -22.63 1.64 -0.18
CA PRO A 181 -22.70 2.01 1.23
C PRO A 181 -21.33 1.87 1.92
N THR A 182 -21.17 2.51 3.07
CA THR A 182 -20.01 2.26 3.94
C THR A 182 -20.07 0.85 4.50
N ILE A 183 -18.98 0.10 4.33
CA ILE A 183 -18.88 -1.31 4.67
C ILE A 183 -18.05 -1.47 5.94
N THR A 184 -18.58 -2.17 6.91
CA THR A 184 -17.85 -2.62 8.10
C THR A 184 -18.07 -4.10 8.32
N LYS A 185 -17.07 -4.76 8.91
CA LYS A 185 -17.08 -6.20 9.15
C LYS A 185 -16.61 -6.47 10.58
N LEU A 186 -17.14 -7.49 11.21
CA LEU A 186 -16.56 -8.03 12.44
C LEU A 186 -15.34 -8.91 12.12
N VAL A 187 -14.51 -9.16 13.10
CA VAL A 187 -13.41 -10.13 12.97
C VAL A 187 -14.00 -11.49 12.66
N THR A 188 -13.55 -12.12 11.59
CA THR A 188 -14.02 -13.43 11.13
C THR A 188 -12.87 -14.43 11.15
N SER A 189 -13.18 -15.73 11.14
CA SER A 189 -12.18 -16.79 11.03
C SER A 189 -11.60 -16.91 9.63
N ASP A 190 -12.37 -16.51 8.62
CA ASP A 190 -12.01 -16.65 7.21
C ASP A 190 -12.21 -15.35 6.43
N ALA A 191 -11.69 -15.31 5.20
CA ALA A 191 -11.86 -14.19 4.29
C ALA A 191 -13.31 -14.13 3.78
N VAL A 192 -13.81 -12.92 3.58
CA VAL A 192 -15.15 -12.65 3.04
C VAL A 192 -15.01 -12.00 1.67
N SER A 193 -15.59 -12.62 0.65
CA SER A 193 -15.68 -12.07 -0.71
C SER A 193 -16.98 -11.32 -0.88
N LEU A 194 -16.90 -10.09 -1.40
CA LEU A 194 -18.06 -9.25 -1.69
C LEU A 194 -18.24 -9.11 -3.21
N TYR A 195 -19.45 -9.35 -3.64
CA TYR A 195 -19.87 -9.22 -5.04
C TYR A 195 -20.92 -8.12 -5.17
N SER A 196 -20.83 -7.35 -6.25
CA SER A 196 -21.98 -6.60 -6.77
C SER A 196 -22.75 -7.49 -7.74
N VAL A 197 -24.05 -7.57 -7.59
CA VAL A 197 -24.95 -8.31 -8.50
C VAL A 197 -25.80 -7.30 -9.24
N ASP A 198 -25.62 -7.21 -10.54
CA ASP A 198 -26.42 -6.34 -11.40
C ASP A 198 -27.89 -6.78 -11.37
N THR A 199 -28.80 -5.87 -11.06
CA THR A 199 -30.22 -6.20 -10.93
C THR A 199 -30.90 -6.48 -12.26
N THR A 200 -30.27 -6.09 -13.37
CA THR A 200 -30.82 -6.26 -14.73
C THR A 200 -30.36 -7.58 -15.36
N THR A 201 -29.04 -7.86 -15.25
CA THR A 201 -28.43 -9.05 -15.88
C THR A 201 -28.27 -10.23 -14.92
N SER A 202 -28.34 -9.97 -13.62
CA SER A 202 -28.00 -10.92 -12.53
C SER A 202 -26.53 -11.38 -12.55
N ASP A 203 -25.67 -10.67 -13.27
CA ASP A 203 -24.25 -10.96 -13.27
C ASP A 203 -23.61 -10.53 -11.95
N ALA A 204 -22.83 -11.43 -11.37
CA ALA A 204 -22.12 -11.18 -10.12
C ALA A 204 -20.66 -10.84 -10.40
N THR A 205 -20.25 -9.62 -10.06
CA THR A 205 -18.87 -9.15 -10.18
C THR A 205 -18.22 -9.08 -8.81
N LEU A 206 -17.07 -9.75 -8.61
CA LEU A 206 -16.29 -9.64 -7.39
C LEU A 206 -15.74 -8.22 -7.27
N ILE A 207 -16.09 -7.52 -6.18
CA ILE A 207 -15.68 -6.12 -5.97
C ILE A 207 -14.74 -5.93 -4.77
N ALA A 208 -14.70 -6.88 -3.83
CA ALA A 208 -13.78 -6.84 -2.70
C ALA A 208 -13.53 -8.23 -2.11
N VAL A 209 -12.37 -8.39 -1.45
CA VAL A 209 -12.05 -9.54 -0.59
C VAL A 209 -11.48 -9.01 0.71
N TYR A 210 -12.13 -9.29 1.82
CA TYR A 210 -11.78 -8.80 3.14
C TYR A 210 -11.08 -9.89 3.95
N ALA A 211 -9.93 -9.54 4.53
CA ALA A 211 -9.18 -10.47 5.37
C ALA A 211 -9.92 -10.73 6.70
N PRO A 212 -9.65 -11.85 7.38
CA PRO A 212 -10.32 -12.23 8.64
C PRO A 212 -10.28 -11.11 9.71
N GLY A 213 -9.12 -10.56 9.99
CA GLY A 213 -8.93 -9.51 11.02
C GLY A 213 -9.34 -8.09 10.61
N GLU A 214 -9.76 -7.89 9.37
CA GLU A 214 -10.07 -6.56 8.84
C GLU A 214 -11.50 -6.15 9.21
N THR A 215 -11.63 -5.08 9.98
CA THR A 215 -12.94 -4.58 10.43
C THR A 215 -13.45 -3.40 9.59
N VAL A 216 -12.54 -2.58 9.10
CA VAL A 216 -12.84 -1.48 8.15
C VAL A 216 -12.04 -1.74 6.89
N PRO A 217 -12.69 -2.31 5.86
CA PRO A 217 -11.99 -2.64 4.62
C PRO A 217 -11.44 -1.39 3.94
N ALA A 218 -10.17 -1.44 3.53
CA ALA A 218 -9.54 -0.36 2.80
C ALA A 218 -8.59 -0.91 1.72
N TYR A 219 -8.76 -0.41 0.51
CA TYR A 219 -7.83 -0.55 -0.60
C TYR A 219 -7.20 0.80 -0.87
N ARG A 220 -5.93 0.81 -1.21
CA ARG A 220 -5.31 2.00 -1.76
C ARG A 220 -5.64 2.06 -3.24
N GLN A 221 -6.24 3.15 -3.64
CA GLN A 221 -6.72 3.37 -4.98
C GLN A 221 -6.21 4.72 -5.49
N TYR A 222 -5.99 4.81 -6.79
CA TYR A 222 -5.64 6.05 -7.45
C TYR A 222 -6.74 6.39 -8.45
N ILE A 223 -7.30 7.59 -8.36
CA ILE A 223 -8.15 8.14 -9.40
C ILE A 223 -7.26 8.50 -10.58
N VAL A 224 -7.63 8.05 -11.77
CA VAL A 224 -6.86 8.24 -13.00
C VAL A 224 -7.61 9.15 -13.95
N ASN A 225 -6.96 10.23 -14.37
CA ASN A 225 -7.49 11.12 -15.40
C ASN A 225 -6.93 10.76 -16.77
N GLY A 226 -7.79 10.79 -17.80
CA GLY A 226 -7.37 10.71 -19.20
C GLY A 226 -6.91 9.33 -19.70
N ALA A 227 -7.08 8.28 -18.90
CA ALA A 227 -6.88 6.90 -19.36
C ALA A 227 -8.22 6.28 -19.79
N ASN A 228 -8.17 5.26 -20.64
CA ASN A 228 -9.35 4.49 -21.00
C ASN A 228 -9.55 3.35 -20.00
N ASP A 229 -10.80 2.96 -19.86
CA ASP A 229 -11.15 1.75 -19.12
C ASP A 229 -10.50 0.52 -19.76
N SER A 230 -10.00 -0.38 -18.93
CA SER A 230 -9.24 -1.57 -19.33
C SER A 230 -7.80 -1.31 -19.85
N ASP A 231 -7.31 -0.08 -19.80
CA ASP A 231 -5.90 0.19 -20.08
C ASP A 231 -5.01 -0.55 -19.07
N VAL A 232 -3.95 -1.19 -19.57
CA VAL A 232 -2.94 -1.86 -18.74
C VAL A 232 -1.75 -0.94 -18.56
N VAL A 233 -1.40 -0.68 -17.32
CA VAL A 233 -0.29 0.18 -16.93
C VAL A 233 0.78 -0.62 -16.19
N ARG A 234 2.02 -0.18 -16.29
CA ARG A 234 3.12 -0.70 -15.47
C ARG A 234 3.32 0.24 -14.29
N ALA A 235 3.14 -0.27 -13.10
CA ALA A 235 3.33 0.50 -11.87
C ALA A 235 4.63 0.13 -11.17
N GLN A 236 5.29 1.09 -10.54
CA GLN A 236 6.40 0.87 -9.63
C GLN A 236 5.88 1.04 -8.21
N CYS A 237 5.73 -0.06 -7.50
CA CYS A 237 5.07 -0.10 -6.20
C CYS A 237 6.02 -0.57 -5.10
N LYS A 238 5.89 0.05 -3.93
CA LYS A 238 6.51 -0.40 -2.69
C LYS A 238 5.65 -1.54 -2.12
N LEU A 239 6.29 -2.61 -1.67
CA LEU A 239 5.61 -3.72 -1.00
C LEU A 239 5.04 -3.25 0.34
N SER A 240 3.93 -3.85 0.78
CA SER A 240 3.45 -3.71 2.16
C SER A 240 4.41 -4.38 3.14
N PHE A 241 4.52 -3.82 4.33
CA PHE A 241 5.29 -4.45 5.39
C PHE A 241 4.61 -5.74 5.84
N VAL A 242 5.37 -6.82 5.83
CA VAL A 242 4.95 -8.13 6.38
C VAL A 242 5.98 -8.56 7.39
N LEU A 243 5.54 -8.82 8.61
CA LEU A 243 6.40 -9.31 9.67
C LEU A 243 6.88 -10.73 9.36
N PRO A 244 8.20 -10.99 9.32
CA PRO A 244 8.70 -12.35 9.16
C PRO A 244 8.42 -13.17 10.43
N ASN A 245 7.75 -14.30 10.30
CA ASN A 245 7.36 -15.19 11.39
C ASN A 245 8.05 -16.56 11.32
N ALA A 246 8.27 -17.07 10.11
CA ALA A 246 8.91 -18.37 9.89
C ALA A 246 10.41 -18.20 9.59
N ASP A 247 11.22 -19.20 9.96
CA ASP A 247 12.68 -19.19 9.68
C ASP A 247 13.01 -19.09 8.19
N THR A 248 12.07 -19.48 7.32
CA THR A 248 12.18 -19.38 5.87
C THR A 248 11.84 -18.02 5.31
N ASP A 249 11.22 -17.14 6.12
CA ASP A 249 10.77 -15.83 5.67
C ASP A 249 11.96 -14.93 5.37
N VAL A 250 11.86 -14.24 4.26
CA VAL A 250 12.92 -13.32 3.80
C VAL A 250 12.82 -12.01 4.55
N ILE A 251 13.95 -11.56 5.12
CA ILE A 251 14.06 -10.24 5.75
C ILE A 251 14.28 -9.17 4.68
N VAL A 252 13.46 -8.13 4.73
CA VAL A 252 13.55 -6.95 3.87
C VAL A 252 13.50 -5.69 4.75
N PRO A 253 14.48 -4.78 4.64
CA PRO A 253 15.71 -4.83 3.85
C PRO A 253 16.71 -5.86 4.38
N SER A 254 17.56 -6.40 3.51
CA SER A 254 18.48 -7.50 3.84
C SER A 254 19.92 -7.07 4.16
N ASN A 255 20.12 -5.80 4.52
CA ASN A 255 21.44 -5.29 4.94
C ASN A 255 21.73 -5.64 6.38
N LEU A 256 22.60 -6.63 6.61
CA LEU A 256 22.97 -7.07 7.96
C LEU A 256 23.66 -5.97 8.80
N GLY A 257 24.44 -5.09 8.17
CA GLY A 257 25.08 -3.96 8.85
C GLY A 257 24.04 -2.99 9.41
N ALA A 258 23.05 -2.62 8.59
CA ALA A 258 21.95 -1.75 9.01
C ALA A 258 21.09 -2.41 10.10
N LEU A 259 20.75 -3.70 9.94
CA LEU A 259 19.99 -4.45 10.96
C LEU A 259 20.70 -4.52 12.29
N LYS A 260 22.03 -4.76 12.28
CA LYS A 260 22.87 -4.71 13.47
C LYS A 260 22.77 -3.36 14.20
N LEU A 261 22.98 -2.26 13.47
CA LEU A 261 22.92 -0.91 14.05
C LEU A 261 21.50 -0.57 14.52
N GLY A 262 20.47 -0.98 13.79
CA GLY A 262 19.09 -0.84 14.19
C GLY A 262 18.77 -1.55 15.51
N LEU A 263 19.23 -2.80 15.69
CA LEU A 263 19.08 -3.54 16.94
C LEU A 263 19.83 -2.88 18.10
N MET A 264 21.04 -2.37 17.87
CA MET A 264 21.77 -1.59 18.87
C MET A 264 21.01 -0.32 19.26
N SER A 265 20.39 0.36 18.31
CA SER A 265 19.53 1.51 18.59
C SER A 265 18.39 1.16 19.55
N ILE A 266 17.64 0.08 19.28
CA ILE A 266 16.58 -0.39 20.18
C ILE A 266 17.13 -0.71 21.58
N GLN A 267 18.29 -1.36 21.69
CA GLN A 267 18.89 -1.63 22.99
C GLN A 267 19.23 -0.36 23.79
N PHE A 268 19.66 0.71 23.14
CA PHE A 268 19.91 2.00 23.80
C PHE A 268 18.62 2.71 24.17
N GLU A 269 17.56 2.58 23.37
CA GLU A 269 16.22 3.05 23.76
C GLU A 269 15.71 2.35 25.01
N ASP A 270 15.85 1.02 25.10
CA ASP A 270 15.49 0.23 26.28
C ASP A 270 16.28 0.67 27.54
N LYS A 271 17.49 1.21 27.36
CA LYS A 271 18.33 1.76 28.43
C LYS A 271 18.07 3.23 28.74
N ASN A 272 17.05 3.85 28.12
CA ASN A 272 16.75 5.29 28.22
C ASN A 272 17.92 6.20 27.75
N ASP A 273 18.68 5.78 26.75
CA ASP A 273 19.73 6.60 26.14
C ASP A 273 19.36 6.98 24.68
N PRO A 274 18.49 7.98 24.50
CA PRO A 274 18.01 8.37 23.16
C PRO A 274 19.11 8.98 22.28
N VAL A 275 20.19 9.50 22.89
CA VAL A 275 21.31 10.08 22.13
C VAL A 275 22.08 8.99 21.42
N GLN A 276 22.44 7.92 22.12
CA GLN A 276 23.12 6.77 21.52
C GLN A 276 22.19 6.04 20.55
N ALA A 277 20.92 5.86 20.90
CA ALA A 277 19.93 5.26 20.03
C ALA A 277 19.85 6.00 18.70
N GLY A 278 19.73 7.33 18.72
CA GLY A 278 19.70 8.16 17.52
C GLY A 278 21.00 8.07 16.69
N LEU A 279 22.16 7.94 17.35
CA LEU A 279 23.44 7.79 16.67
C LEU A 279 23.52 6.47 15.89
N TYR A 280 23.02 5.36 16.47
CA TYR A 280 23.01 4.06 15.80
C TYR A 280 21.94 3.96 14.70
N MET A 281 20.78 4.62 14.87
CA MET A 281 19.77 4.64 13.84
C MET A 281 20.20 5.50 12.64
N GLY A 282 20.78 6.71 12.86
CA GLY A 282 21.12 7.68 11.82
C GLY A 282 19.86 8.38 11.26
N PRO A 283 19.97 9.17 10.19
CA PRO A 283 21.17 9.42 9.37
C PRO A 283 22.17 10.35 10.09
N ASN A 284 23.45 10.04 10.03
CA ASN A 284 24.48 10.87 10.65
C ASN A 284 25.23 11.75 9.64
N TYR A 285 25.04 11.49 8.34
CA TYR A 285 25.70 12.18 7.23
C TYR A 285 27.20 12.43 7.51
N PRO A 286 28.03 11.37 7.53
CA PRO A 286 29.45 11.49 7.90
C PRO A 286 30.25 12.46 7.04
N MET A 287 29.80 12.75 5.82
CA MET A 287 30.39 13.76 4.93
C MET A 287 30.29 15.16 5.54
N ASP A 288 29.14 15.47 6.20
CA ASP A 288 28.92 16.78 6.82
C ASP A 288 29.49 16.85 8.25
N ASN A 289 29.72 15.72 8.88
CA ASN A 289 30.21 15.56 10.23
C ASN A 289 31.33 14.51 10.29
N PRO A 290 32.56 14.83 9.81
CA PRO A 290 33.68 13.91 9.85
C PRO A 290 34.00 13.52 11.32
N GLY A 291 33.90 12.24 11.64
CA GLY A 291 34.06 11.71 12.98
C GLY A 291 32.85 11.07 13.62
N LYS A 292 31.64 11.23 13.03
CA LYS A 292 30.48 10.41 13.41
C LYS A 292 30.49 9.08 12.66
N PRO A 293 30.14 7.99 13.32
CA PRO A 293 30.00 6.69 12.66
C PRO A 293 28.76 6.68 11.74
N TYR A 294 28.78 5.81 10.74
CA TYR A 294 27.60 5.54 9.93
C TYR A 294 26.49 4.94 10.80
N GLY A 295 25.25 5.44 10.65
CA GLY A 295 24.08 4.85 11.23
C GLY A 295 23.43 3.81 10.30
N ALA A 296 22.38 3.16 10.79
CA ALA A 296 21.65 2.16 10.02
C ALA A 296 21.07 2.73 8.71
N ILE A 297 20.51 3.94 8.79
CA ILE A 297 19.91 4.62 7.62
C ILE A 297 20.98 4.99 6.59
N ASP A 298 22.16 5.45 7.04
CA ASP A 298 23.27 5.77 6.13
C ASP A 298 23.70 4.55 5.30
N LEU A 299 23.71 3.35 5.92
CA LEU A 299 24.04 2.11 5.23
C LEU A 299 22.98 1.70 4.23
N LEU A 300 21.70 1.93 4.54
CA LEU A 300 20.58 1.65 3.63
C LEU A 300 20.55 2.65 2.48
N ASP A 301 20.81 3.93 2.75
CA ASP A 301 20.91 4.98 1.73
C ASP A 301 22.07 4.73 0.77
N GLY A 302 23.18 4.22 1.25
CA GLY A 302 24.31 3.81 0.40
C GLY A 302 23.92 2.74 -0.61
N GLU A 303 23.11 1.75 -0.22
CA GLU A 303 22.58 0.73 -1.15
C GLU A 303 21.48 1.27 -2.08
N ALA A 304 20.68 2.24 -1.61
CA ALA A 304 19.61 2.86 -2.39
C ALA A 304 20.13 3.98 -3.31
N GLY A 305 21.30 4.55 -3.01
CA GLY A 305 21.86 5.69 -3.73
C GLY A 305 22.05 5.43 -5.22
N GLU A 306 22.55 4.26 -5.57
CA GLU A 306 22.71 3.84 -6.97
C GLU A 306 21.37 3.75 -7.73
N LEU A 307 20.27 3.39 -7.04
CA LEU A 307 18.94 3.35 -7.63
C LEU A 307 18.32 4.74 -7.76
N ARG A 308 18.53 5.61 -6.76
CA ARG A 308 18.06 7.00 -6.81
C ARG A 308 18.75 7.76 -7.95
N GLU A 309 20.04 7.60 -8.15
CA GLU A 309 20.75 8.23 -9.26
C GLU A 309 20.26 7.74 -10.62
N ALA A 310 19.87 6.47 -10.73
CA ALA A 310 19.31 5.93 -11.97
C ALA A 310 17.85 6.36 -12.24
N GLU A 311 17.06 6.62 -11.19
CA GLU A 311 15.63 6.94 -11.29
C GLU A 311 15.33 8.46 -11.30
N ILE A 312 16.16 9.29 -10.64
CA ILE A 312 16.02 10.76 -10.62
C ILE A 312 15.87 11.38 -12.01
N PRO A 313 16.62 10.97 -13.05
CA PRO A 313 16.42 11.52 -14.40
C PRO A 313 15.03 11.26 -14.97
N MET A 314 14.43 10.11 -14.69
CA MET A 314 13.09 9.78 -15.18
C MET A 314 11.98 10.54 -14.43
N PHE A 315 12.10 10.66 -13.10
CA PHE A 315 11.16 11.46 -12.31
C PHE A 315 11.25 12.95 -12.59
N ASN A 316 12.45 13.48 -12.78
CA ASN A 316 12.64 14.89 -13.17
C ASN A 316 12.08 15.18 -14.57
N VAL A 317 12.16 14.24 -15.49
CA VAL A 317 11.55 14.41 -16.82
C VAL A 317 10.03 14.44 -16.71
N SER A 318 9.41 13.59 -15.88
CA SER A 318 7.95 13.58 -15.72
C SER A 318 7.41 14.82 -15.01
N THR A 319 8.10 15.30 -13.97
CA THR A 319 7.75 16.57 -13.29
C THR A 319 8.00 17.80 -14.17
N GLN A 320 9.02 17.77 -15.00
CA GLN A 320 9.30 18.86 -15.96
C GLN A 320 8.26 18.89 -17.09
N TYR A 321 7.82 17.73 -17.59
CA TYR A 321 6.74 17.69 -18.58
C TYR A 321 5.38 18.11 -17.99
N ALA A 322 5.09 17.72 -16.75
CA ALA A 322 3.87 18.11 -16.06
C ALA A 322 3.83 19.61 -15.71
N ALA A 323 5.00 20.22 -15.47
CA ALA A 323 5.10 21.67 -15.20
C ALA A 323 5.13 22.55 -16.46
N GLY A 324 5.03 21.97 -17.65
CA GLY A 324 5.08 22.73 -18.91
C GLY A 324 6.43 23.39 -19.23
N ASN A 325 7.47 23.07 -18.46
CA ASN A 325 8.82 23.59 -18.68
C ASN A 325 9.60 22.66 -19.60
N ILE A 326 9.55 22.94 -20.87
CA ILE A 326 10.44 22.30 -21.85
C ILE A 326 11.84 22.89 -21.65
N TYR A 327 12.66 22.21 -20.85
CA TYR A 327 14.09 22.50 -20.86
C TYR A 327 14.72 21.81 -22.07
N GLN A 328 15.20 22.61 -23.00
CA GLN A 328 16.06 22.11 -24.06
C GLN A 328 17.33 21.56 -23.42
N VAL A 329 17.49 20.23 -23.52
CA VAL A 329 18.77 19.59 -23.23
C VAL A 329 19.74 20.06 -24.27
N LYS A 330 20.79 20.77 -23.84
CA LYS A 330 21.96 21.10 -24.68
C LYS A 330 22.88 19.90 -24.73
#